data_604a91b3c308405d365855012b963e28
#
_entry.id   604a91b3c308405d365855012b963e28
#
_cell.length_a   1.000
_cell.length_b   1.000
_cell.length_c   1.000
_cell.angle_alpha   90.00
_cell.angle_beta   90.00
_cell.angle_gamma   90.00
#
_symmetry.space_group_name_H-M   'P 1'
#
loop_
_entity.id
_entity.type
_entity.pdbx_description
1 polymer ?
#
loop_
_entity_poly.entity_id
_entity_poly.type
_entity_poly.pdbx_seq_one_letter_code
_entity_poly.pdbx_strand_id
1 'polypeptide(L)'
;MNIIITILLVVAGIIALLLIIALFMKREHYVKREIIINAPLQKVFDYIKLLKNQDEFNKHAMAGPDRKREFKGTDGTVGYIYAWSGNKNAGVGEKEIKNIIEGKRIETEIRFVKPMTATASIIMETESLSDNQTKVNWSNAGTLKYPVNIFIPMMEKSVAKDMYISLSTLKNILEKPA
;
A
#
# COMPACT_ATOMS: atom_id res chain seq x y z
N MET A 1 22.70 -13.72 41.98
CA MET A 1 22.48 -12.63 40.99
C MET A 1 21.05 -12.15 41.16
N ASN A 2 20.79 -10.86 41.22
CA ASN A 2 19.44 -10.35 41.44
C ASN A 2 18.57 -10.68 40.20
N ILE A 3 17.37 -11.24 40.42
CA ILE A 3 16.44 -11.68 39.36
C ILE A 3 16.18 -10.60 38.33
N ILE A 4 16.14 -9.36 38.77
CA ILE A 4 15.96 -8.17 37.89
C ILE A 4 17.16 -8.04 36.93
N ILE A 5 18.38 -8.19 37.40
CA ILE A 5 19.59 -8.12 36.58
C ILE A 5 19.60 -9.26 35.55
N THR A 6 19.19 -10.46 35.96
CA THR A 6 19.08 -11.61 35.03
C THR A 6 18.07 -11.34 33.91
N ILE A 7 16.89 -10.81 34.26
CA ILE A 7 15.86 -10.44 33.26
C ILE A 7 16.40 -9.38 32.30
N LEU A 8 17.07 -8.34 32.81
CA LEU A 8 17.63 -7.27 31.97
C LEU A 8 18.70 -7.83 31.02
N LEU A 9 19.57 -8.69 31.46
CA LEU A 9 20.60 -9.33 30.61
C LEU A 9 19.97 -10.21 29.54
N VAL A 10 18.92 -10.97 29.84
CA VAL A 10 18.19 -11.79 28.85
C VAL A 10 17.53 -10.90 27.81
N VAL A 11 16.84 -9.84 28.21
CA VAL A 11 16.22 -8.88 27.29
C VAL A 11 17.26 -8.20 26.40
N ALA A 12 18.37 -7.75 26.97
CA ALA A 12 19.46 -7.15 26.20
C ALA A 12 20.05 -8.14 25.17
N GLY A 13 20.23 -9.40 25.56
CA GLY A 13 20.67 -10.47 24.65
C GLY A 13 19.72 -10.71 23.49
N ILE A 14 18.40 -10.74 23.75
CA ILE A 14 17.38 -10.88 22.71
C ILE A 14 17.42 -9.70 21.75
N ILE A 15 17.49 -8.47 22.27
CA ILE A 15 17.58 -7.25 21.42
C ILE A 15 18.85 -7.30 20.56
N ALA A 16 20.00 -7.62 21.14
CA ALA A 16 21.25 -7.74 20.40
C ALA A 16 21.15 -8.79 19.28
N LEU A 17 20.55 -9.95 19.56
CA LEU A 17 20.32 -11.00 18.56
C LEU A 17 19.43 -10.51 17.42
N LEU A 18 18.32 -9.82 17.73
CA LEU A 18 17.41 -9.26 16.71
C LEU A 18 18.12 -8.21 15.85
N LEU A 19 18.95 -7.36 16.43
CA LEU A 19 19.72 -6.38 15.69
C LEU A 19 20.75 -7.06 14.76
N ILE A 20 21.42 -8.11 15.23
CA ILE A 20 22.33 -8.89 14.39
C ILE A 20 21.58 -9.54 13.22
N ILE A 21 20.43 -10.16 13.47
CA ILE A 21 19.59 -10.74 12.40
C ILE A 21 19.21 -9.66 11.37
N ALA A 22 18.79 -8.48 11.83
CA ALA A 22 18.38 -7.39 10.95
C ALA A 22 19.51 -6.90 10.02
N LEU A 23 20.80 -7.03 10.42
CA LEU A 23 21.95 -6.68 9.55
C LEU A 23 22.01 -7.54 8.28
N PHE A 24 21.60 -8.81 8.36
CA PHE A 24 21.64 -9.77 7.26
C PHE A 24 20.32 -9.87 6.48
N MET A 25 19.26 -9.23 6.97
CA MET A 25 17.97 -9.25 6.28
C MET A 25 17.91 -8.23 5.14
N LYS A 26 17.14 -8.56 4.10
CA LYS A 26 16.85 -7.63 2.99
C LYS A 26 16.24 -6.33 3.51
N ARG A 27 16.49 -5.23 2.81
CA ARG A 27 15.92 -3.91 3.13
C ARG A 27 14.80 -3.51 2.19
N GLU A 28 14.68 -4.21 1.08
CA GLU A 28 13.66 -3.97 0.06
C GLU A 28 12.50 -4.95 0.23
N HIS A 29 11.30 -4.46 0.01
CA HIS A 29 10.10 -5.29 -0.10
C HIS A 29 9.48 -5.14 -1.48
N TYR A 30 8.85 -6.20 -1.94
CA TYR A 30 8.06 -6.21 -3.16
C TYR A 30 6.88 -7.16 -2.99
N VAL A 31 5.67 -6.62 -3.16
CA VAL A 31 4.43 -7.39 -3.10
C VAL A 31 3.64 -7.13 -4.36
N LYS A 32 3.17 -8.19 -5.00
CA LYS A 32 2.29 -8.11 -6.18
C LYS A 32 1.05 -8.97 -5.95
N ARG A 33 -0.11 -8.45 -6.37
CA ARG A 33 -1.39 -9.17 -6.44
C ARG A 33 -2.08 -8.82 -7.74
N GLU A 34 -2.92 -9.75 -8.21
CA GLU A 34 -3.69 -9.57 -9.42
C GLU A 34 -5.13 -10.08 -9.24
N ILE A 35 -6.02 -9.56 -10.05
CA ILE A 35 -7.41 -9.99 -10.13
C ILE A 35 -7.94 -9.80 -11.55
N ILE A 36 -8.89 -10.64 -11.95
CA ILE A 36 -9.66 -10.46 -13.18
C ILE A 36 -11.03 -9.88 -12.81
N ILE A 37 -11.37 -8.77 -13.47
CA ILE A 37 -12.63 -8.05 -13.30
C ILE A 37 -13.44 -8.20 -14.59
N ASN A 38 -14.71 -8.61 -14.49
CA ASN A 38 -15.62 -8.71 -15.62
C ASN A 38 -16.21 -7.33 -15.96
N ALA A 39 -15.37 -6.48 -16.50
CA ALA A 39 -15.71 -5.15 -16.98
C ALA A 39 -14.72 -4.71 -18.09
N PRO A 40 -15.15 -3.82 -19.01
CA PRO A 40 -14.28 -3.27 -20.04
C PRO A 40 -13.08 -2.53 -19.46
N LEU A 41 -11.92 -2.61 -20.12
CA LEU A 41 -10.67 -2.01 -19.69
C LEU A 41 -10.82 -0.52 -19.35
N GLN A 42 -11.50 0.24 -20.21
CA GLN A 42 -11.66 1.69 -20.02
C GLN A 42 -12.42 1.99 -18.71
N LYS A 43 -13.51 1.25 -18.41
CA LYS A 43 -14.28 1.42 -17.17
C LYS A 43 -13.39 1.15 -15.94
N VAL A 44 -12.58 0.08 -15.99
CA VAL A 44 -11.68 -0.29 -14.88
C VAL A 44 -10.59 0.76 -14.72
N PHE A 45 -9.93 1.16 -15.82
CA PHE A 45 -8.83 2.11 -15.78
C PHE A 45 -9.27 3.49 -15.29
N ASP A 46 -10.37 4.03 -15.82
CA ASP A 46 -10.91 5.34 -15.43
C ASP A 46 -11.29 5.36 -13.94
N TYR A 47 -11.76 4.24 -13.41
CA TYR A 47 -12.10 4.13 -11.99
C TYR A 47 -10.84 4.14 -11.10
N ILE A 48 -9.83 3.33 -11.41
CA ILE A 48 -8.61 3.22 -10.58
C ILE A 48 -7.67 4.42 -10.73
N LYS A 49 -7.76 5.17 -11.84
CA LYS A 49 -6.98 6.38 -12.09
C LYS A 49 -7.29 7.49 -11.07
N LEU A 50 -8.52 7.54 -10.57
CA LEU A 50 -8.93 8.52 -9.58
C LEU A 50 -8.52 8.06 -8.17
N LEU A 51 -7.59 8.78 -7.54
CA LEU A 51 -7.12 8.41 -6.21
C LEU A 51 -8.22 8.51 -5.13
N LYS A 52 -9.23 9.37 -5.33
CA LYS A 52 -10.39 9.46 -4.43
C LYS A 52 -11.20 8.17 -4.37
N ASN A 53 -11.32 7.45 -5.50
CA ASN A 53 -12.04 6.17 -5.54
C ASN A 53 -11.37 5.10 -4.69
N GLN A 54 -10.09 5.27 -4.33
CA GLN A 54 -9.41 4.33 -3.43
C GLN A 54 -10.02 4.32 -2.03
N ASP A 55 -10.74 5.36 -1.62
CA ASP A 55 -11.48 5.37 -0.36
C ASP A 55 -12.60 4.33 -0.33
N GLU A 56 -13.08 3.88 -1.49
CA GLU A 56 -14.17 2.93 -1.61
C GLU A 56 -13.70 1.47 -1.62
N PHE A 57 -12.47 1.19 -2.04
CA PHE A 57 -11.98 -0.18 -2.17
C PHE A 57 -10.69 -0.48 -1.41
N ASN A 58 -9.83 0.50 -1.16
CA ASN A 58 -8.57 0.26 -0.47
C ASN A 58 -8.80 0.06 1.03
N LYS A 59 -8.48 -1.13 1.53
CA LYS A 59 -8.69 -1.50 2.93
C LYS A 59 -8.09 -0.51 3.93
N HIS A 60 -6.89 0.01 3.67
CA HIS A 60 -6.26 1.02 4.54
C HIS A 60 -6.98 2.36 4.48
N ALA A 61 -7.52 2.73 3.32
CA ALA A 61 -8.30 3.94 3.16
C ALA A 61 -9.63 3.84 3.90
N MET A 62 -10.29 2.69 3.83
CA MET A 62 -11.57 2.41 4.52
C MET A 62 -11.42 2.30 6.03
N ALA A 63 -10.26 1.90 6.55
CA ALA A 63 -10.02 1.72 7.99
C ALA A 63 -9.96 3.04 8.79
N GLY A 64 -9.92 4.19 8.13
CA GLY A 64 -9.87 5.51 8.77
C GLY A 64 -10.93 6.46 8.22
N PRO A 65 -12.23 6.20 8.43
CA PRO A 65 -13.30 7.05 7.86
C PRO A 65 -13.22 8.51 8.36
N ASP A 66 -12.80 8.73 9.59
CA ASP A 66 -12.72 10.06 10.22
C ASP A 66 -11.41 10.81 9.94
N ARG A 67 -10.53 10.29 9.09
CA ARG A 67 -9.30 10.97 8.75
C ARG A 67 -9.59 12.22 7.93
N LYS A 68 -8.88 13.30 8.24
CA LYS A 68 -8.89 14.50 7.40
C LYS A 68 -8.19 14.20 6.09
N ARG A 69 -8.76 14.67 5.00
CA ARG A 69 -8.23 14.52 3.63
C ARG A 69 -7.96 15.87 3.04
N GLU A 70 -6.83 16.00 2.39
CA GLU A 70 -6.44 17.21 1.65
C GLU A 70 -6.04 16.80 0.24
N PHE A 71 -6.45 17.61 -0.73
CA PHE A 71 -6.26 17.33 -2.14
C PHE A 71 -5.55 18.51 -2.80
N LYS A 72 -4.58 18.22 -3.67
CA LYS A 72 -3.88 19.22 -4.45
C LYS A 72 -3.80 18.79 -5.92
N GLY A 73 -4.23 19.66 -6.83
CA GLY A 73 -4.28 19.38 -8.26
C GLY A 73 -5.60 18.76 -8.72
N THR A 74 -5.62 18.21 -9.92
CA THR A 74 -6.78 17.55 -10.53
C THR A 74 -6.62 16.03 -10.41
N ASP A 75 -7.61 15.36 -9.81
CA ASP A 75 -7.55 13.90 -9.64
C ASP A 75 -7.48 13.19 -11.00
N GLY A 76 -6.70 12.11 -11.04
CA GLY A 76 -6.45 11.38 -12.28
C GLY A 76 -5.43 12.03 -13.22
N THR A 77 -4.66 13.03 -12.76
CA THR A 77 -3.57 13.64 -13.51
C THR A 77 -2.23 13.52 -12.78
N VAL A 78 -1.12 13.54 -13.52
CA VAL A 78 0.23 13.54 -12.94
C VAL A 78 0.41 14.76 -12.05
N GLY A 79 1.00 14.57 -10.86
CA GLY A 79 1.19 15.60 -9.85
C GLY A 79 0.00 15.79 -8.90
N TYR A 80 -1.11 15.06 -9.10
CA TYR A 80 -2.19 15.06 -8.10
C TYR A 80 -1.74 14.43 -6.80
N ILE A 81 -2.00 15.13 -5.70
CA ILE A 81 -1.67 14.68 -4.33
C ILE A 81 -2.95 14.47 -3.53
N TYR A 82 -3.05 13.29 -2.93
CA TYR A 82 -4.03 12.90 -1.95
C TYR A 82 -3.30 12.75 -0.60
N ALA A 83 -3.50 13.70 0.31
CA ALA A 83 -2.92 13.65 1.65
C ALA A 83 -3.98 13.27 2.69
N TRP A 84 -3.55 12.59 3.75
CA TRP A 84 -4.42 12.23 4.87
C TRP A 84 -3.74 12.45 6.21
N SER A 85 -4.55 12.80 7.20
CA SER A 85 -4.14 12.92 8.60
C SER A 85 -5.23 12.32 9.47
N GLY A 86 -4.86 11.35 10.28
CA GLY A 86 -5.79 10.64 11.16
C GLY A 86 -5.20 10.28 12.50
N ASN A 87 -5.94 9.47 13.25
CA ASN A 87 -5.50 8.92 14.53
C ASN A 87 -4.35 7.91 14.36
N LYS A 88 -3.96 7.26 15.48
CA LYS A 88 -2.85 6.26 15.48
C LYS A 88 -3.03 5.13 14.47
N ASN A 89 -4.27 4.78 14.11
CA ASN A 89 -4.56 3.68 13.17
C ASN A 89 -4.49 4.13 11.70
N ALA A 90 -4.90 5.36 11.42
CA ALA A 90 -4.89 5.91 10.05
C ALA A 90 -3.57 6.55 9.67
N GLY A 91 -2.79 7.02 10.67
CA GLY A 91 -1.50 7.67 10.46
C GLY A 91 -1.61 9.01 9.73
N VAL A 92 -0.45 9.47 9.25
CA VAL A 92 -0.31 10.68 8.43
C VAL A 92 0.55 10.35 7.23
N GLY A 93 0.13 10.77 6.04
CA GLY A 93 0.86 10.55 4.83
C GLY A 93 0.23 11.21 3.62
N GLU A 94 0.83 10.98 2.47
CA GLU A 94 0.32 11.45 1.19
C GLU A 94 0.63 10.46 0.07
N LYS A 95 -0.15 10.49 -0.98
CA LYS A 95 0.04 9.73 -2.21
C LYS A 95 0.00 10.70 -3.39
N GLU A 96 0.98 10.58 -4.27
CA GLU A 96 1.12 11.41 -5.47
C GLU A 96 1.09 10.55 -6.72
N ILE A 97 0.37 10.96 -7.75
CA ILE A 97 0.45 10.36 -9.08
C ILE A 97 1.73 10.83 -9.76
N LYS A 98 2.64 9.90 -10.05
CA LYS A 98 3.94 10.20 -10.66
C LYS A 98 3.94 10.01 -12.17
N ASN A 99 3.16 9.03 -12.66
CA ASN A 99 3.09 8.74 -14.09
C ASN A 99 1.76 8.05 -14.43
N ILE A 100 1.25 8.29 -15.63
CA ILE A 100 0.06 7.65 -16.20
C ILE A 100 0.37 7.26 -17.64
N ILE A 101 0.13 6.00 -17.97
CA ILE A 101 0.04 5.51 -19.35
C ILE A 101 -1.41 5.09 -19.54
N GLU A 102 -2.17 5.90 -20.30
CA GLU A 102 -3.61 5.73 -20.45
C GLU A 102 -3.99 4.31 -20.88
N GLY A 103 -4.98 3.74 -20.20
CA GLY A 103 -5.45 2.38 -20.42
C GLY A 103 -4.48 1.29 -20.01
N LYS A 104 -3.31 1.60 -19.43
CA LYS A 104 -2.26 0.60 -19.15
C LYS A 104 -1.71 0.65 -17.74
N ARG A 105 -1.34 1.84 -17.24
CA ARG A 105 -0.52 1.91 -16.03
C ARG A 105 -0.68 3.24 -15.30
N ILE A 106 -0.75 3.15 -13.98
CA ILE A 106 -0.74 4.28 -13.05
C ILE A 106 0.37 4.02 -12.03
N GLU A 107 1.30 4.96 -11.93
CA GLU A 107 2.38 4.93 -10.95
C GLU A 107 2.15 6.00 -9.90
N THR A 108 2.13 5.60 -8.66
CA THR A 108 1.97 6.51 -7.53
C THR A 108 3.09 6.28 -6.52
N GLU A 109 3.49 7.35 -5.85
CA GLU A 109 4.39 7.31 -4.71
C GLU A 109 3.58 7.61 -3.45
N ILE A 110 3.70 6.75 -2.45
CA ILE A 110 3.12 6.95 -1.13
C ILE A 110 4.23 7.33 -0.15
N ARG A 111 4.02 8.41 0.59
CA ARG A 111 4.93 8.91 1.62
C ARG A 111 4.23 8.90 2.96
N PHE A 112 4.65 8.03 3.86
CA PHE A 112 4.19 8.00 5.24
C PHE A 112 5.02 8.96 6.08
N VAL A 113 4.37 9.71 6.98
CA VAL A 113 5.00 10.64 7.93
C VAL A 113 4.87 10.12 9.35
N LYS A 114 3.73 9.57 9.72
CA LYS A 114 3.45 8.96 11.03
C LYS A 114 2.74 7.63 10.88
N PRO A 115 3.01 6.65 11.75
CA PRO A 115 3.89 6.67 12.94
C PRO A 115 5.38 6.60 12.57
N MET A 116 5.73 6.21 11.36
CA MET A 116 7.11 6.05 10.89
C MET A 116 7.24 6.60 9.47
N THR A 117 8.34 7.30 9.22
CA THR A 117 8.64 7.79 7.87
C THR A 117 9.04 6.64 6.95
N ALA A 118 8.32 6.47 5.87
CA ALA A 118 8.59 5.48 4.84
C ALA A 118 8.05 5.95 3.48
N THR A 119 8.67 5.50 2.41
CA THR A 119 8.22 5.75 1.05
C THR A 119 8.06 4.42 0.32
N ALA A 120 7.00 4.29 -0.47
CA ALA A 120 6.77 3.14 -1.32
C ALA A 120 6.26 3.58 -2.70
N SER A 121 6.69 2.85 -3.73
CA SER A 121 6.15 2.95 -5.08
C SER A 121 4.98 1.97 -5.22
N ILE A 122 3.89 2.47 -5.75
CA ILE A 122 2.68 1.68 -6.02
C ILE A 122 2.37 1.77 -7.50
N ILE A 123 2.24 0.63 -8.13
CA ILE A 123 1.91 0.55 -9.55
C ILE A 123 0.64 -0.28 -9.70
N MET A 124 -0.33 0.27 -10.44
CA MET A 124 -1.49 -0.46 -10.91
C MET A 124 -1.44 -0.55 -12.43
N GLU A 125 -1.55 -1.76 -12.96
CA GLU A 125 -1.53 -2.03 -14.40
C GLU A 125 -2.83 -2.73 -14.80
N THR A 126 -3.32 -2.40 -16.00
CA THR A 126 -4.50 -3.01 -16.60
C THR A 126 -4.16 -3.66 -17.93
N GLU A 127 -4.72 -4.84 -18.16
CA GLU A 127 -4.56 -5.62 -19.38
C GLU A 127 -5.94 -6.14 -19.82
N SER A 128 -6.33 -5.86 -21.07
CA SER A 128 -7.56 -6.41 -21.64
C SER A 128 -7.37 -7.89 -21.94
N LEU A 129 -8.23 -8.74 -21.38
CA LEU A 129 -8.30 -10.15 -21.71
C LEU A 129 -9.37 -10.45 -22.75
N SER A 130 -10.44 -9.64 -22.78
CA SER A 130 -11.51 -9.62 -23.78
C SER A 130 -12.23 -8.27 -23.71
N ASP A 131 -13.24 -8.06 -24.55
CA ASP A 131 -14.03 -6.80 -24.58
C ASP A 131 -14.65 -6.47 -23.22
N ASN A 132 -14.91 -7.48 -22.39
CA ASN A 132 -15.59 -7.33 -21.11
C ASN A 132 -14.83 -8.00 -19.94
N GLN A 133 -13.53 -8.21 -20.10
CA GLN A 133 -12.66 -8.72 -19.03
C GLN A 133 -11.34 -7.97 -19.00
N THR A 134 -10.99 -7.49 -17.81
CA THR A 134 -9.75 -6.76 -17.54
C THR A 134 -9.00 -7.42 -16.39
N LYS A 135 -7.73 -7.69 -16.60
CA LYS A 135 -6.80 -8.08 -15.54
C LYS A 135 -6.19 -6.83 -14.93
N VAL A 136 -6.25 -6.73 -13.61
CA VAL A 136 -5.61 -5.67 -12.83
C VAL A 136 -4.47 -6.27 -12.03
N ASN A 137 -3.26 -5.76 -12.25
CA ASN A 137 -2.08 -6.04 -11.44
C ASN A 137 -1.83 -4.86 -10.49
N TRP A 138 -1.59 -5.15 -9.23
CA TRP A 138 -1.21 -4.15 -8.23
C TRP A 138 0.10 -4.56 -7.58
N SER A 139 1.12 -3.71 -7.66
CA SER A 139 2.40 -3.91 -6.99
C SER A 139 2.69 -2.79 -5.98
N ASN A 140 3.41 -3.16 -4.94
CA ASN A 140 3.90 -2.27 -3.89
C ASN A 140 5.36 -2.61 -3.63
N ALA A 141 6.24 -1.63 -3.77
CA ALA A 141 7.67 -1.76 -3.56
C ALA A 141 8.21 -0.61 -2.72
N GLY A 142 9.16 -0.89 -1.86
CA GLY A 142 9.78 0.14 -1.02
C GLY A 142 10.95 -0.41 -0.22
N THR A 143 11.50 0.46 0.63
CA THR A 143 12.69 0.13 1.43
C THR A 143 12.43 0.45 2.90
N LEU A 144 12.77 -0.46 3.79
CA LEU A 144 12.81 -0.23 5.23
C LEU A 144 14.26 -0.17 5.71
N LYS A 145 14.58 0.91 6.44
CA LYS A 145 15.91 1.09 7.01
C LYS A 145 16.14 0.14 8.18
N TYR A 146 17.43 -0.22 8.39
CA TYR A 146 17.85 -0.90 9.62
C TYR A 146 17.48 -0.07 10.86
N PRO A 147 17.06 -0.67 11.95
CA PRO A 147 16.81 -2.12 12.16
C PRO A 147 15.39 -2.57 11.82
N VAL A 148 14.53 -1.68 11.30
CA VAL A 148 13.11 -1.92 11.04
C VAL A 148 12.88 -2.95 9.92
N ASN A 149 13.88 -3.17 9.08
CA ASN A 149 13.85 -4.19 8.03
C ASN A 149 13.58 -5.62 8.54
N ILE A 150 13.78 -5.90 9.82
CA ILE A 150 13.42 -7.19 10.43
C ILE A 150 11.92 -7.51 10.28
N PHE A 151 11.07 -6.49 10.15
CA PHE A 151 9.63 -6.64 10.01
C PHE A 151 9.16 -6.87 8.57
N ILE A 152 10.06 -6.82 7.56
CA ILE A 152 9.70 -6.97 6.14
C ILE A 152 8.87 -8.24 5.87
N PRO A 153 9.23 -9.45 6.34
CA PRO A 153 8.45 -10.65 6.03
C PRO A 153 7.01 -10.59 6.57
N MET A 154 6.83 -10.05 7.77
CA MET A 154 5.51 -9.87 8.38
C MET A 154 4.71 -8.78 7.64
N MET A 155 5.36 -7.68 7.29
CA MET A 155 4.76 -6.58 6.55
C MET A 155 4.32 -7.02 5.15
N GLU A 156 5.18 -7.72 4.38
CA GLU A 156 4.83 -8.25 3.06
C GLU A 156 3.60 -9.15 3.11
N LYS A 157 3.51 -10.03 4.11
CA LYS A 157 2.34 -10.90 4.32
C LYS A 157 1.07 -10.11 4.61
N SER A 158 1.16 -9.07 5.45
CA SER A 158 0.03 -8.20 5.77
C SER A 158 -0.41 -7.37 4.56
N VAL A 159 0.53 -6.72 3.88
CA VAL A 159 0.28 -5.93 2.66
C VAL A 159 -0.35 -6.79 1.57
N ALA A 160 0.16 -8.01 1.37
CA ALA A 160 -0.37 -8.96 0.41
C ALA A 160 -1.84 -9.32 0.66
N LYS A 161 -2.20 -9.55 1.94
CA LYS A 161 -3.57 -9.82 2.36
C LYS A 161 -4.47 -8.60 2.12
N ASP A 162 -4.00 -7.42 2.49
CA ASP A 162 -4.79 -6.18 2.37
C ASP A 162 -4.99 -5.78 0.90
N MET A 163 -3.98 -5.99 0.04
CA MET A 163 -4.12 -5.81 -1.41
C MET A 163 -5.14 -6.78 -2.00
N TYR A 164 -5.16 -8.05 -1.57
CA TYR A 164 -6.15 -9.02 -2.03
C TYR A 164 -7.58 -8.62 -1.66
N ILE A 165 -7.80 -8.19 -0.40
CA ILE A 165 -9.11 -7.70 0.06
C ILE A 165 -9.53 -6.48 -0.75
N SER A 166 -8.62 -5.53 -0.97
CA SER A 166 -8.87 -4.32 -1.73
C SER A 166 -9.23 -4.61 -3.19
N LEU A 167 -8.49 -5.50 -3.86
CA LEU A 167 -8.78 -5.92 -5.23
C LEU A 167 -10.14 -6.66 -5.32
N SER A 168 -10.46 -7.49 -4.33
CA SER A 168 -11.78 -8.16 -4.27
C SER A 168 -12.91 -7.15 -4.11
N THR A 169 -12.71 -6.11 -3.30
CA THR A 169 -13.69 -5.02 -3.15
C THR A 169 -13.84 -4.23 -4.45
N LEU A 170 -12.71 -3.89 -5.11
CA LEU A 170 -12.71 -3.23 -6.42
C LEU A 170 -13.49 -4.03 -7.46
N LYS A 171 -13.25 -5.35 -7.53
CA LYS A 171 -14.00 -6.26 -8.41
C LYS A 171 -15.51 -6.18 -8.14
N ASN A 172 -15.90 -6.29 -6.88
CA ASN A 172 -17.32 -6.22 -6.50
C ASN A 172 -17.99 -4.88 -6.86
N ILE A 173 -17.25 -3.77 -6.80
CA ILE A 173 -17.74 -2.45 -7.19
C ILE A 173 -17.97 -2.39 -8.70
N LEU A 174 -16.99 -2.83 -9.49
CA LEU A 174 -16.98 -2.65 -10.94
C LEU A 174 -17.85 -3.67 -11.70
N GLU A 175 -18.14 -4.83 -11.08
CA GLU A 175 -19.01 -5.87 -11.63
C GLU A 175 -20.48 -5.70 -11.25
N LYS A 176 -20.83 -4.75 -10.39
CA LYS A 176 -22.25 -4.44 -10.14
C LYS A 176 -22.92 -3.96 -11.43
N PRO A 177 -24.09 -4.52 -11.76
CA PRO A 177 -24.91 -3.95 -12.83
C PRO A 177 -25.26 -2.50 -12.47
N ALA A 178 -25.27 -1.63 -13.50
CA ALA A 178 -25.67 -0.24 -13.37
C ALA A 178 -27.17 -0.13 -13.05
#